data_667ca4ac2a14cbe2c9444b84764b22b9
#
_entry.id   667ca4ac2a14cbe2c9444b84764b22b9
#
_cell.length_a   1.000
_cell.length_b   1.000
_cell.length_c   1.000
_cell.angle_alpha   90.00
_cell.angle_beta   90.00
_cell.angle_gamma   90.00
#
_symmetry.space_group_name_H-M   'P 1'
#
loop_
_entity.id
_entity.type
_entity.pdbx_description
1 polymer ?
#
loop_
_entity_poly.entity_id
_entity_poly.type
_entity_poly.pdbx_seq_one_letter_code
_entity_poly.pdbx_strand_id
1 'polypeptide(L)'
;MAQLAYIGLGNMGRGMTKNLVQKGSLSSPILLYNRTYSKAESHALALGGVSKAVSVRTISEAVTPSDIIFTCVGDDAAAEDIFDVALAEKEDVKGKLFVDMSTIHPDTSRKLYTQIAARGARFVSCPVFGVPAMAEAGQLICVLGGSKPDVAKILPYTIGVMARANIDLSFDPSTTPEAAQDVGKASTMKLIGNSFILSFVEQLAEGLTLAEKSGVGIDPLAQWMELMFPGPLPKYVERMQTGDYYKREYPLFQVDLARKDLRHVSSIAAASGMKMRSLEVVDGYLQDVKAHSGERGDIAGMYGAVRKESGLKFENDE
;
A
#
# COMPACT_ATOMS: atom_id res chain seq x y z
N MET A 1 27.30 -3.19 6.25
CA MET A 1 25.93 -2.74 5.89
C MET A 1 25.07 -4.00 5.80
N ALA A 2 23.76 -3.89 6.02
CA ALA A 2 22.85 -5.02 6.09
C ALA A 2 22.59 -5.63 4.69
N GLN A 3 22.49 -6.96 4.61
CA GLN A 3 21.94 -7.65 3.45
C GLN A 3 20.42 -7.48 3.43
N LEU A 4 19.87 -7.04 2.30
CA LEU A 4 18.45 -6.81 2.14
C LEU A 4 17.77 -7.90 1.31
N ALA A 5 16.53 -8.24 1.68
CA ALA A 5 15.60 -8.94 0.81
C ALA A 5 14.31 -8.12 0.64
N TYR A 6 13.63 -8.33 -0.47
CA TYR A 6 12.32 -7.77 -0.74
C TYR A 6 11.36 -8.83 -1.28
N ILE A 7 10.22 -8.97 -0.63
CA ILE A 7 9.19 -9.96 -0.93
C ILE A 7 7.93 -9.24 -1.42
N GLY A 8 7.49 -9.57 -2.65
CA GLY A 8 6.30 -8.97 -3.25
C GLY A 8 6.60 -7.82 -4.21
N LEU A 9 6.60 -8.13 -5.50
CA LEU A 9 6.92 -7.21 -6.60
C LEU A 9 5.67 -6.81 -7.40
N GLY A 10 4.63 -6.41 -6.65
CA GLY A 10 3.46 -5.74 -7.21
C GLY A 10 3.79 -4.33 -7.71
N ASN A 11 2.76 -3.54 -8.05
CA ASN A 11 2.94 -2.18 -8.57
C ASN A 11 3.74 -1.28 -7.63
N MET A 12 3.56 -1.43 -6.31
CA MET A 12 4.30 -0.65 -5.31
C MET A 12 5.71 -1.20 -5.09
N GLY A 13 5.85 -2.53 -4.90
CA GLY A 13 7.12 -3.18 -4.58
C GLY A 13 8.19 -2.95 -5.65
N ARG A 14 7.83 -2.92 -6.93
CA ARG A 14 8.77 -2.63 -8.02
C ARG A 14 9.37 -1.23 -7.92
N GLY A 15 8.56 -0.21 -7.68
CA GLY A 15 9.05 1.16 -7.51
C GLY A 15 9.93 1.30 -6.28
N MET A 16 9.53 0.70 -5.15
CA MET A 16 10.31 0.73 -3.91
C MET A 16 11.68 0.04 -4.07
N THR A 17 11.72 -1.16 -4.65
CA THR A 17 12.97 -1.90 -4.87
C THR A 17 13.90 -1.19 -5.85
N LYS A 18 13.36 -0.54 -6.89
CA LYS A 18 14.16 0.31 -7.78
C LYS A 18 14.87 1.43 -7.00
N ASN A 19 14.15 2.14 -6.15
CA ASN A 19 14.75 3.20 -5.34
C ASN A 19 15.76 2.66 -4.32
N LEU A 20 15.49 1.51 -3.68
CA LEU A 20 16.46 0.85 -2.80
C LEU A 20 17.77 0.56 -3.53
N VAL A 21 17.71 0.01 -4.74
CA VAL A 21 18.91 -0.29 -5.56
C VAL A 21 19.64 0.98 -6.00
N GLN A 22 18.90 2.01 -6.40
CA GLN A 22 19.50 3.22 -6.98
C GLN A 22 20.01 4.21 -5.92
N LYS A 23 19.35 4.28 -4.76
CA LYS A 23 19.56 5.33 -3.75
C LYS A 23 19.89 4.80 -2.35
N GLY A 24 19.65 3.50 -2.09
CA GLY A 24 19.78 2.90 -0.76
C GLY A 24 21.23 2.61 -0.34
N SER A 25 22.23 2.92 -1.17
CA SER A 25 23.65 2.68 -0.87
C SER A 25 23.94 1.24 -0.43
N LEU A 26 23.36 0.26 -1.14
CA LEU A 26 23.45 -1.15 -0.77
C LEU A 26 24.89 -1.68 -0.96
N SER A 27 25.40 -2.42 0.01
CA SER A 27 26.74 -3.06 -0.08
C SER A 27 26.72 -4.39 -0.81
N SER A 28 25.54 -4.98 -1.00
CA SER A 28 25.33 -6.27 -1.67
C SER A 28 24.08 -6.19 -2.53
N PRO A 29 23.95 -7.02 -3.57
CA PRO A 29 22.74 -7.12 -4.36
C PRO A 29 21.53 -7.45 -3.47
N ILE A 30 20.41 -6.74 -3.68
CA ILE A 30 19.15 -7.06 -2.98
C ILE A 30 18.56 -8.38 -3.48
N LEU A 31 18.05 -9.21 -2.58
CA LEU A 31 17.37 -10.46 -2.93
C LEU A 31 15.90 -10.20 -3.17
N LEU A 32 15.38 -10.65 -4.31
CA LEU A 32 14.02 -10.37 -4.75
C LEU A 32 13.21 -11.67 -4.86
N TYR A 33 12.16 -11.76 -4.09
CA TYR A 33 11.19 -12.85 -4.19
C TYR A 33 9.82 -12.35 -4.63
N ASN A 34 9.19 -13.09 -5.52
CA ASN A 34 7.79 -12.92 -5.88
C ASN A 34 7.16 -14.28 -6.20
N ARG A 35 5.91 -14.49 -5.79
CA ARG A 35 5.16 -15.74 -6.05
C ARG A 35 5.24 -16.17 -7.52
N THR A 36 5.15 -15.24 -8.45
CA THR A 36 5.43 -15.48 -9.87
C THR A 36 6.91 -15.16 -10.11
N TYR A 37 7.76 -16.18 -10.20
CA TYR A 37 9.21 -16.03 -10.32
C TYR A 37 9.64 -15.17 -11.52
N SER A 38 9.00 -15.34 -12.68
CA SER A 38 9.34 -14.55 -13.88
C SER A 38 9.21 -13.03 -13.67
N LYS A 39 8.33 -12.58 -12.78
CA LYS A 39 8.24 -11.15 -12.39
C LYS A 39 9.46 -10.71 -11.58
N ALA A 40 9.97 -11.55 -10.70
CA ALA A 40 11.19 -11.25 -9.94
C ALA A 40 12.42 -11.23 -10.86
N GLU A 41 12.53 -12.21 -11.73
CA GLU A 41 13.63 -12.33 -12.70
C GLU A 41 13.68 -11.13 -13.67
N SER A 42 12.56 -10.82 -14.30
CA SER A 42 12.48 -9.66 -15.22
C SER A 42 12.80 -8.36 -14.50
N HIS A 43 12.32 -8.19 -13.26
CA HIS A 43 12.58 -6.99 -12.48
C HIS A 43 14.06 -6.90 -12.05
N ALA A 44 14.67 -8.00 -11.60
CA ALA A 44 16.08 -8.05 -11.25
C ALA A 44 16.98 -7.66 -12.45
N LEU A 45 16.66 -8.18 -13.64
CA LEU A 45 17.35 -7.80 -14.89
C LEU A 45 17.22 -6.29 -15.19
N ALA A 46 16.01 -5.76 -15.06
CA ALA A 46 15.76 -4.32 -15.27
C ALA A 46 16.50 -3.41 -14.26
N LEU A 47 16.81 -3.92 -13.06
CA LEU A 47 17.58 -3.19 -12.04
C LEU A 47 19.10 -3.25 -12.23
N GLY A 48 19.62 -3.97 -13.22
CA GLY A 48 21.03 -4.11 -13.51
C GLY A 48 21.59 -5.52 -13.26
N GLY A 49 20.71 -6.51 -13.13
CA GLY A 49 21.05 -7.92 -12.98
C GLY A 49 21.76 -8.24 -11.66
N VAL A 50 22.47 -9.38 -11.66
CA VAL A 50 23.04 -10.01 -10.44
C VAL A 50 24.01 -9.13 -9.65
N SER A 51 24.56 -8.07 -10.24
CA SER A 51 25.40 -7.12 -9.52
C SER A 51 24.62 -6.13 -8.65
N LYS A 52 23.31 -6.02 -8.84
CA LYS A 52 22.42 -5.08 -8.15
C LYS A 52 21.24 -5.77 -7.48
N ALA A 53 20.66 -6.76 -8.14
CA ALA A 53 19.49 -7.49 -7.65
C ALA A 53 19.53 -8.95 -8.12
N VAL A 54 19.19 -9.87 -7.23
CA VAL A 54 19.15 -11.31 -7.50
C VAL A 54 17.74 -11.82 -7.25
N SER A 55 17.13 -12.40 -8.28
CA SER A 55 15.85 -13.09 -8.12
C SER A 55 16.07 -14.47 -7.49
N VAL A 56 15.27 -14.78 -6.48
CA VAL A 56 15.30 -16.07 -5.77
C VAL A 56 13.97 -16.80 -5.94
N ARG A 57 13.99 -18.14 -5.82
CA ARG A 57 12.82 -18.99 -6.10
C ARG A 57 11.99 -19.28 -4.86
N THR A 58 12.57 -19.18 -3.69
CA THR A 58 11.91 -19.49 -2.41
C THR A 58 12.05 -18.33 -1.42
N ILE A 59 11.11 -18.28 -0.47
CA ILE A 59 11.15 -17.31 0.63
C ILE A 59 12.40 -17.58 1.49
N SER A 60 12.76 -18.84 1.73
CA SER A 60 13.98 -19.21 2.46
C SER A 60 15.25 -18.64 1.82
N GLU A 61 15.39 -18.73 0.48
CA GLU A 61 16.52 -18.15 -0.22
C GLU A 61 16.60 -16.62 -0.08
N ALA A 62 15.47 -15.94 0.11
CA ALA A 62 15.43 -14.51 0.40
C ALA A 62 15.77 -14.22 1.87
N VAL A 63 15.21 -14.98 2.81
CA VAL A 63 15.24 -14.69 4.24
C VAL A 63 16.56 -15.12 4.88
N THR A 64 17.04 -16.33 4.59
CA THR A 64 18.20 -16.93 5.29
C THR A 64 19.46 -16.06 5.24
N PRO A 65 19.89 -15.51 4.09
CA PRO A 65 21.10 -14.68 4.03
C PRO A 65 20.87 -13.21 4.42
N SER A 66 19.62 -12.78 4.67
CA SER A 66 19.28 -11.37 4.83
C SER A 66 19.20 -10.94 6.29
N ASP A 67 19.58 -9.69 6.55
CA ASP A 67 19.47 -9.04 7.87
C ASP A 67 18.15 -8.28 8.00
N ILE A 68 17.68 -7.66 6.90
CA ILE A 68 16.43 -6.88 6.83
C ILE A 68 15.60 -7.39 5.65
N ILE A 69 14.38 -7.79 5.93
CA ILE A 69 13.45 -8.36 4.97
C ILE A 69 12.23 -7.45 4.84
N PHE A 70 12.09 -6.78 3.71
CA PHE A 70 10.90 -6.00 3.36
C PHE A 70 9.85 -6.89 2.71
N THR A 71 8.58 -6.70 3.10
CA THR A 71 7.43 -7.42 2.51
C THR A 71 6.38 -6.41 2.09
N CYS A 72 5.83 -6.55 0.86
CA CYS A 72 4.71 -5.73 0.39
C CYS A 72 3.78 -6.56 -0.50
N VAL A 73 2.66 -6.99 0.07
CA VAL A 73 1.67 -7.86 -0.58
C VAL A 73 0.26 -7.29 -0.50
N GLY A 74 -0.70 -7.96 -1.15
CA GLY A 74 -2.03 -7.41 -1.37
C GLY A 74 -2.96 -7.44 -0.16
N ASP A 75 -2.84 -8.47 0.68
CA ASP A 75 -3.80 -8.75 1.75
C ASP A 75 -3.18 -9.51 2.93
N ASP A 76 -3.99 -9.69 3.96
CA ASP A 76 -3.62 -10.35 5.21
C ASP A 76 -3.22 -11.81 5.00
N ALA A 77 -3.97 -12.55 4.19
CA ALA A 77 -3.69 -13.96 3.91
C ALA A 77 -2.33 -14.12 3.22
N ALA A 78 -2.05 -13.29 2.21
CA ALA A 78 -0.76 -13.32 1.53
C ALA A 78 0.41 -12.94 2.47
N ALA A 79 0.19 -12.03 3.42
CA ALA A 79 1.18 -11.70 4.43
C ALA A 79 1.40 -12.90 5.38
N GLU A 80 0.33 -13.46 5.93
CA GLU A 80 0.41 -14.62 6.82
C GLU A 80 1.11 -15.81 6.15
N ASP A 81 0.76 -16.17 4.92
CA ASP A 81 1.40 -17.24 4.15
C ASP A 81 2.91 -17.05 4.02
N ILE A 82 3.36 -15.81 3.75
CA ILE A 82 4.79 -15.49 3.63
C ILE A 82 5.48 -15.66 4.97
N PHE A 83 4.90 -15.12 6.04
CA PHE A 83 5.51 -15.19 7.38
C PHE A 83 5.49 -16.60 7.94
N ASP A 84 4.48 -17.43 7.67
CA ASP A 84 4.44 -18.83 8.07
C ASP A 84 5.60 -19.61 7.45
N VAL A 85 5.93 -19.36 6.17
CA VAL A 85 7.09 -19.97 5.52
C VAL A 85 8.41 -19.39 6.06
N ALA A 86 8.48 -18.06 6.21
CA ALA A 86 9.69 -17.38 6.68
C ALA A 86 10.06 -17.73 8.13
N LEU A 87 9.06 -18.05 8.95
CA LEU A 87 9.22 -18.39 10.36
C LEU A 87 9.17 -19.93 10.61
N ALA A 88 9.22 -20.77 9.58
CA ALA A 88 9.26 -22.21 9.76
C ALA A 88 10.42 -22.61 10.66
N GLU A 89 10.26 -23.69 11.45
CA GLU A 89 11.25 -24.12 12.48
C GLU A 89 12.68 -24.29 11.95
N LYS A 90 12.80 -24.70 10.69
CA LYS A 90 14.09 -24.89 10.01
C LYS A 90 14.83 -23.60 9.69
N GLU A 91 14.17 -22.45 9.72
CA GLU A 91 14.75 -21.16 9.35
C GLU A 91 15.38 -20.48 10.56
N ASP A 92 16.63 -20.06 10.44
CA ASP A 92 17.28 -19.22 11.44
C ASP A 92 16.95 -17.75 11.16
N VAL A 93 16.00 -17.22 11.95
CA VAL A 93 15.56 -15.82 11.84
C VAL A 93 15.99 -14.96 13.01
N LYS A 94 16.73 -15.53 13.97
CA LYS A 94 17.16 -14.82 15.18
C LYS A 94 17.94 -13.54 14.84
N GLY A 95 17.50 -12.44 15.40
CA GLY A 95 18.13 -11.12 15.20
C GLY A 95 17.82 -10.44 13.88
N LYS A 96 17.14 -11.08 12.93
CA LYS A 96 16.70 -10.47 11.67
C LYS A 96 15.59 -9.45 11.91
N LEU A 97 15.45 -8.49 11.01
CA LEU A 97 14.40 -7.48 11.05
C LEU A 97 13.44 -7.69 9.87
N PHE A 98 12.19 -7.98 10.16
CA PHE A 98 11.10 -8.03 9.19
C PHE A 98 10.39 -6.68 9.16
N VAL A 99 10.14 -6.17 7.96
CA VAL A 99 9.48 -4.87 7.72
C VAL A 99 8.29 -5.11 6.79
N ASP A 100 7.09 -5.07 7.34
CA ASP A 100 5.90 -5.22 6.53
C ASP A 100 5.38 -3.87 6.05
N MET A 101 5.34 -3.70 4.73
CA MET A 101 4.87 -2.49 4.05
C MET A 101 3.47 -2.67 3.42
N SER A 102 2.83 -3.79 3.70
CA SER A 102 1.50 -4.14 3.20
C SER A 102 0.41 -3.33 3.90
N THR A 103 -0.76 -3.24 3.26
CA THR A 103 -1.97 -2.73 3.91
C THR A 103 -2.77 -3.92 4.45
N ILE A 104 -2.57 -4.23 5.72
CA ILE A 104 -3.21 -5.33 6.45
C ILE A 104 -3.93 -4.83 7.70
N HIS A 105 -4.79 -5.67 8.27
CA HIS A 105 -5.50 -5.36 9.52
C HIS A 105 -4.50 -5.17 10.68
N PRO A 106 -4.75 -4.24 11.62
CA PRO A 106 -3.84 -4.03 12.76
C PRO A 106 -3.68 -5.29 13.65
N ASP A 107 -4.70 -6.13 13.74
CA ASP A 107 -4.58 -7.39 14.48
C ASP A 107 -3.68 -8.40 13.77
N THR A 108 -3.66 -8.41 12.44
CA THR A 108 -2.69 -9.21 11.67
C THR A 108 -1.27 -8.71 11.94
N SER A 109 -1.03 -7.39 11.95
CA SER A 109 0.28 -6.83 12.32
C SER A 109 0.70 -7.22 13.73
N ARG A 110 -0.20 -7.20 14.71
CA ARG A 110 0.07 -7.63 16.11
C ARG A 110 0.37 -9.12 16.20
N LYS A 111 -0.39 -9.94 15.47
CA LYS A 111 -0.16 -11.40 15.37
C LYS A 111 1.24 -11.68 14.81
N LEU A 112 1.58 -11.07 13.67
CA LEU A 112 2.90 -11.22 13.04
C LEU A 112 4.03 -10.76 13.99
N TYR A 113 3.86 -9.61 14.64
CA TYR A 113 4.83 -9.14 15.64
C TYR A 113 5.09 -10.19 16.73
N THR A 114 4.03 -10.78 17.29
CA THR A 114 4.12 -11.79 18.33
C THR A 114 4.83 -13.06 17.84
N GLN A 115 4.46 -13.55 16.66
CA GLN A 115 5.07 -14.74 16.04
C GLN A 115 6.56 -14.52 15.75
N ILE A 116 6.92 -13.36 15.20
CA ILE A 116 8.30 -12.99 14.85
C ILE A 116 9.15 -12.84 16.11
N ALA A 117 8.62 -12.16 17.15
CA ALA A 117 9.30 -11.99 18.44
C ALA A 117 9.56 -13.33 19.14
N ALA A 118 8.61 -14.27 19.08
CA ALA A 118 8.77 -15.62 19.64
C ALA A 118 9.92 -16.40 18.98
N ARG A 119 10.31 -16.06 17.75
CA ARG A 119 11.46 -16.63 17.04
C ARG A 119 12.76 -15.83 17.25
N GLY A 120 12.76 -14.84 18.18
CA GLY A 120 13.93 -14.00 18.48
C GLY A 120 14.29 -13.02 17.34
N ALA A 121 13.37 -12.78 16.41
CA ALA A 121 13.47 -11.78 15.35
C ALA A 121 12.73 -10.49 15.76
N ARG A 122 12.80 -9.46 14.91
CA ARG A 122 12.24 -8.13 15.15
C ARG A 122 11.28 -7.76 14.03
N PHE A 123 10.32 -6.89 14.32
CA PHE A 123 9.28 -6.50 13.36
C PHE A 123 9.03 -4.99 13.39
N VAL A 124 8.84 -4.43 12.21
CA VAL A 124 8.34 -3.07 12.00
C VAL A 124 7.18 -3.13 11.01
N SER A 125 6.03 -2.63 11.42
CA SER A 125 4.93 -2.31 10.51
C SER A 125 5.24 -0.97 9.84
N CYS A 126 5.33 -0.95 8.51
CA CYS A 126 5.72 0.22 7.73
C CYS A 126 4.84 0.39 6.49
N PRO A 127 3.50 0.41 6.60
CA PRO A 127 2.65 0.65 5.45
C PRO A 127 2.92 2.03 4.82
N VAL A 128 2.60 2.16 3.53
CA VAL A 128 2.96 3.35 2.75
C VAL A 128 1.74 4.04 2.16
N PHE A 129 1.75 5.37 2.13
CA PHE A 129 0.83 6.17 1.34
C PHE A 129 1.47 6.60 0.03
N GLY A 130 0.71 6.50 -1.03
CA GLY A 130 1.08 6.90 -2.38
C GLY A 130 0.54 5.94 -3.43
N VAL A 131 0.62 6.37 -4.68
CA VAL A 131 0.27 5.57 -5.87
C VAL A 131 1.54 5.00 -6.52
N PRO A 132 1.44 4.04 -7.45
CA PRO A 132 2.61 3.42 -8.09
C PRO A 132 3.63 4.43 -8.67
N ALA A 133 3.16 5.53 -9.27
CA ALA A 133 4.04 6.59 -9.77
C ALA A 133 4.86 7.27 -8.64
N MET A 134 4.29 7.42 -7.45
CA MET A 134 5.01 7.94 -6.27
C MET A 134 6.02 6.92 -5.74
N ALA A 135 5.69 5.63 -5.77
CA ALA A 135 6.63 4.57 -5.43
C ALA A 135 7.84 4.59 -6.37
N GLU A 136 7.58 4.69 -7.68
CA GLU A 136 8.61 4.79 -8.71
C GLU A 136 9.51 6.02 -8.52
N ALA A 137 8.94 7.15 -8.14
CA ALA A 137 9.67 8.40 -7.91
C ALA A 137 10.39 8.47 -6.54
N GLY A 138 10.16 7.53 -5.61
CA GLY A 138 10.67 7.60 -4.24
C GLY A 138 9.99 8.68 -3.40
N GLN A 139 8.70 8.94 -3.64
CA GLN A 139 7.90 10.01 -3.05
C GLN A 139 6.77 9.50 -2.14
N LEU A 140 6.89 8.29 -1.63
CA LEU A 140 5.92 7.72 -0.69
C LEU A 140 5.94 8.45 0.66
N ILE A 141 4.94 8.16 1.49
CA ILE A 141 4.95 8.49 2.92
C ILE A 141 4.93 7.15 3.66
N CYS A 142 5.97 6.86 4.43
CA CYS A 142 6.03 5.67 5.27
C CYS A 142 5.38 5.94 6.63
N VAL A 143 4.61 4.97 7.14
CA VAL A 143 4.07 5.03 8.50
C VAL A 143 4.83 4.01 9.35
N LEU A 144 5.56 4.47 10.36
CA LEU A 144 6.52 3.66 11.10
C LEU A 144 5.93 3.21 12.43
N GLY A 145 5.66 1.91 12.59
CA GLY A 145 5.17 1.29 13.83
C GLY A 145 6.09 0.16 14.28
N GLY A 146 6.74 0.33 15.41
CA GLY A 146 7.68 -0.64 15.96
C GLY A 146 8.50 -0.03 17.07
N SER A 147 9.49 -0.78 17.59
CA SER A 147 10.43 -0.21 18.56
C SER A 147 11.32 0.85 17.89
N LYS A 148 11.60 1.96 18.59
CA LYS A 148 12.53 3.00 18.08
C LYS A 148 13.87 2.44 17.61
N PRO A 149 14.52 1.48 18.32
CA PRO A 149 15.77 0.88 17.86
C PRO A 149 15.63 0.12 16.54
N ASP A 150 14.48 -0.51 16.29
CA ASP A 150 14.25 -1.25 15.04
C ASP A 150 13.85 -0.31 13.90
N VAL A 151 13.01 0.69 14.17
CA VAL A 151 12.68 1.75 13.20
C VAL A 151 13.96 2.48 12.77
N ALA A 152 14.88 2.80 13.67
CA ALA A 152 16.15 3.45 13.33
C ALA A 152 16.97 2.71 12.27
N LYS A 153 16.85 1.36 12.18
CA LYS A 153 17.57 0.55 11.20
C LYS A 153 17.01 0.68 9.78
N ILE A 154 15.76 1.07 9.64
CA ILE A 154 15.11 1.23 8.31
C ILE A 154 15.07 2.68 7.84
N LEU A 155 15.31 3.66 8.72
CA LEU A 155 15.34 5.08 8.32
C LEU A 155 16.26 5.38 7.13
N PRO A 156 17.47 4.77 7.00
CA PRO A 156 18.33 4.98 5.84
C PRO A 156 17.70 4.57 4.49
N TYR A 157 16.63 3.78 4.51
CA TYR A 157 15.94 3.29 3.32
C TYR A 157 14.60 4.01 3.08
N THR A 158 14.18 4.91 3.97
CA THR A 158 12.91 5.64 3.86
C THR A 158 13.10 7.00 3.18
N ILE A 159 13.30 8.09 3.91
CA ILE A 159 13.39 9.45 3.34
C ILE A 159 14.61 9.58 2.41
N GLY A 160 14.36 10.13 1.20
CA GLY A 160 15.40 10.27 0.17
C GLY A 160 15.63 9.00 -0.67
N VAL A 161 15.10 7.85 -0.24
CA VAL A 161 15.14 6.58 -0.98
C VAL A 161 13.73 6.22 -1.47
N MET A 162 12.90 5.59 -0.64
CA MET A 162 11.55 5.18 -1.02
C MET A 162 10.49 6.25 -0.75
N ALA A 163 10.77 7.20 0.15
CA ALA A 163 9.78 8.12 0.68
C ALA A 163 10.29 9.57 0.71
N ARG A 164 9.34 10.52 0.69
CA ARG A 164 9.58 11.94 0.94
C ARG A 164 9.36 12.34 2.40
N ALA A 165 8.62 11.53 3.14
CA ALA A 165 8.28 11.79 4.54
C ALA A 165 7.99 10.49 5.30
N ASN A 166 8.11 10.55 6.63
CA ASN A 166 7.67 9.50 7.54
C ASN A 166 6.62 10.06 8.52
N ILE A 167 5.63 9.23 8.87
CA ILE A 167 4.75 9.41 10.03
C ILE A 167 5.25 8.43 11.09
N ASP A 168 5.85 8.95 12.15
CA ASP A 168 6.48 8.14 13.20
C ASP A 168 5.48 7.82 14.32
N LEU A 169 5.12 6.55 14.44
CA LEU A 169 4.30 5.96 15.50
C LEU A 169 5.10 4.92 16.29
N SER A 170 6.42 5.00 16.25
CA SER A 170 7.31 4.10 16.99
C SER A 170 7.20 4.33 18.50
N PHE A 171 7.52 3.29 19.26
CA PHE A 171 7.55 3.34 20.72
C PHE A 171 8.98 3.07 21.25
N ASP A 172 9.27 3.62 22.42
CA ASP A 172 10.50 3.33 23.14
C ASP A 172 10.22 2.17 24.12
N PRO A 173 10.80 0.98 23.89
CA PRO A 173 10.52 -0.17 24.74
C PRO A 173 11.00 -0.02 26.18
N SER A 174 11.89 0.94 26.46
CA SER A 174 12.41 1.20 27.80
C SER A 174 11.51 2.11 28.66
N THR A 175 10.68 2.95 28.00
CA THR A 175 9.84 3.95 28.68
C THR A 175 8.34 3.76 28.41
N THR A 176 7.99 3.05 27.35
CA THR A 176 6.59 2.79 26.99
C THR A 176 6.12 1.51 27.71
N PRO A 177 5.05 1.55 28.51
CA PRO A 177 4.48 0.35 29.11
C PRO A 177 4.15 -0.71 28.05
N GLU A 178 4.40 -1.99 28.35
CA GLU A 178 4.22 -3.09 27.37
C GLU A 178 2.83 -3.07 26.71
N ALA A 179 1.77 -2.83 27.50
CA ALA A 179 0.40 -2.71 27.02
C ALA A 179 0.17 -1.54 26.02
N ALA A 180 1.08 -0.57 25.95
CA ALA A 180 1.03 0.57 25.02
C ALA A 180 1.98 0.41 23.83
N GLN A 181 2.79 -0.64 23.79
CA GLN A 181 3.67 -0.99 22.68
C GLN A 181 2.86 -1.68 21.59
N ASP A 182 2.38 -0.91 20.62
CA ASP A 182 1.45 -1.41 19.60
C ASP A 182 1.93 -1.08 18.19
N VAL A 183 2.41 -2.10 17.48
CA VAL A 183 2.80 -2.02 16.06
C VAL A 183 1.60 -1.82 15.14
N GLY A 184 0.40 -2.24 15.56
CA GLY A 184 -0.83 -2.11 14.78
C GLY A 184 -1.30 -0.66 14.57
N LYS A 185 -0.75 0.31 15.32
CA LYS A 185 -1.04 1.74 15.13
C LYS A 185 -0.69 2.21 13.72
N ALA A 186 0.39 1.70 13.12
CA ALA A 186 0.77 2.07 11.76
C ALA A 186 -0.25 1.57 10.72
N SER A 187 -0.70 0.31 10.84
CA SER A 187 -1.76 -0.25 10.00
C SER A 187 -3.08 0.48 10.19
N THR A 188 -3.45 0.82 11.43
CA THR A 188 -4.64 1.62 11.74
C THR A 188 -4.58 2.99 11.05
N MET A 189 -3.46 3.71 11.18
CA MET A 189 -3.26 5.01 10.52
C MET A 189 -3.37 4.89 9.00
N LYS A 190 -2.75 3.86 8.42
CA LYS A 190 -2.85 3.59 6.97
C LYS A 190 -4.28 3.37 6.52
N LEU A 191 -5.05 2.58 7.25
CA LEU A 191 -6.44 2.28 6.91
C LEU A 191 -7.36 3.50 7.07
N ILE A 192 -7.19 4.29 8.14
CA ILE A 192 -7.89 5.57 8.30
C ILE A 192 -7.58 6.48 7.10
N GLY A 193 -6.31 6.64 6.72
CA GLY A 193 -5.93 7.47 5.57
C GLY A 193 -6.52 6.97 4.26
N ASN A 194 -6.58 5.64 4.04
CA ASN A 194 -7.22 5.09 2.85
C ASN A 194 -8.74 5.35 2.82
N SER A 195 -9.42 5.35 3.98
CA SER A 195 -10.85 5.71 4.01
C SER A 195 -11.10 7.16 3.56
N PHE A 196 -10.22 8.11 3.90
CA PHE A 196 -10.29 9.47 3.36
C PHE A 196 -10.15 9.50 1.85
N ILE A 197 -9.14 8.81 1.29
CA ILE A 197 -8.95 8.77 -0.16
C ILE A 197 -10.17 8.20 -0.87
N LEU A 198 -10.72 7.10 -0.37
CA LEU A 198 -11.89 6.45 -0.97
C LEU A 198 -13.14 7.34 -0.90
N SER A 199 -13.39 8.00 0.23
CA SER A 199 -14.50 8.95 0.36
C SER A 199 -14.32 10.19 -0.50
N PHE A 200 -13.08 10.69 -0.67
CA PHE A 200 -12.81 11.81 -1.58
C PHE A 200 -13.04 11.43 -3.06
N VAL A 201 -12.64 10.22 -3.46
CA VAL A 201 -12.85 9.76 -4.83
C VAL A 201 -14.33 9.57 -5.13
N GLU A 202 -15.09 9.05 -4.17
CA GLU A 202 -16.55 8.96 -4.26
C GLU A 202 -17.20 10.36 -4.38
N GLN A 203 -16.85 11.30 -3.49
CA GLN A 203 -17.38 12.67 -3.53
C GLN A 203 -17.02 13.40 -4.84
N LEU A 204 -15.83 13.13 -5.40
CA LEU A 204 -15.45 13.66 -6.72
C LEU A 204 -16.33 13.08 -7.82
N ALA A 205 -16.64 11.78 -7.75
CA ALA A 205 -17.50 11.11 -8.73
C ALA A 205 -18.90 11.74 -8.75
N GLU A 206 -19.52 11.94 -7.59
CA GLU A 206 -20.82 12.60 -7.49
C GLU A 206 -20.75 14.08 -7.95
N GLY A 207 -19.74 14.82 -7.48
CA GLY A 207 -19.57 16.24 -7.81
C GLY A 207 -19.38 16.47 -9.32
N LEU A 208 -18.54 15.68 -10.00
CA LEU A 208 -18.32 15.77 -11.43
C LEU A 208 -19.57 15.41 -12.23
N THR A 209 -20.29 14.37 -11.80
CA THR A 209 -21.54 13.97 -12.45
C THR A 209 -22.63 15.05 -12.29
N LEU A 210 -22.71 15.66 -11.10
CA LEU A 210 -23.62 16.79 -10.85
C LEU A 210 -23.25 18.01 -11.69
N ALA A 211 -21.97 18.36 -11.78
CA ALA A 211 -21.50 19.48 -12.60
C ALA A 211 -21.86 19.32 -14.08
N GLU A 212 -21.72 18.09 -14.61
CA GLU A 212 -22.13 17.75 -15.98
C GLU A 212 -23.65 17.91 -16.15
N LYS A 213 -24.45 17.29 -15.29
CA LYS A 213 -25.94 17.28 -15.42
C LYS A 213 -26.59 18.62 -15.12
N SER A 214 -26.00 19.46 -14.31
CA SER A 214 -26.51 20.82 -13.98
C SER A 214 -26.14 21.87 -15.03
N GLY A 215 -25.27 21.53 -16.00
CA GLY A 215 -24.81 22.47 -17.01
C GLY A 215 -23.68 23.41 -16.52
N VAL A 216 -23.19 23.27 -15.32
CA VAL A 216 -21.97 23.99 -14.83
C VAL A 216 -20.75 23.57 -15.65
N GLY A 217 -20.70 22.29 -16.02
CA GLY A 217 -19.57 21.71 -16.72
C GLY A 217 -18.48 21.19 -15.78
N ILE A 218 -17.70 20.26 -16.28
CA ILE A 218 -16.66 19.57 -15.48
C ILE A 218 -15.43 20.48 -15.27
N ASP A 219 -15.03 21.27 -16.28
CA ASP A 219 -13.81 22.08 -16.23
C ASP A 219 -13.80 23.14 -15.12
N PRO A 220 -14.89 23.90 -14.84
CA PRO A 220 -14.92 24.82 -13.70
C PRO A 220 -14.73 24.12 -12.35
N LEU A 221 -15.31 22.90 -12.19
CA LEU A 221 -15.12 22.13 -10.96
C LEU A 221 -13.69 21.59 -10.86
N ALA A 222 -13.08 21.15 -11.95
CA ALA A 222 -11.68 20.74 -12.00
C ALA A 222 -10.74 21.89 -11.60
N GLN A 223 -10.97 23.09 -12.14
CA GLN A 223 -10.22 24.29 -11.77
C GLN A 223 -10.38 24.63 -10.28
N TRP A 224 -11.59 24.57 -9.76
CA TRP A 224 -11.85 24.80 -8.33
C TRP A 224 -11.08 23.78 -7.47
N MET A 225 -11.05 22.49 -7.86
CA MET A 225 -10.30 21.47 -7.15
C MET A 225 -8.80 21.74 -7.12
N GLU A 226 -8.21 22.20 -8.22
CA GLU A 226 -6.79 22.59 -8.26
C GLU A 226 -6.46 23.75 -7.33
N LEU A 227 -7.37 24.76 -7.27
CA LEU A 227 -7.18 25.94 -6.44
C LEU A 227 -7.35 25.67 -4.95
N MET A 228 -8.33 24.83 -4.58
CA MET A 228 -8.69 24.60 -3.17
C MET A 228 -7.96 23.41 -2.55
N PHE A 229 -7.66 22.37 -3.33
CA PHE A 229 -7.10 21.09 -2.85
C PHE A 229 -5.91 20.64 -3.70
N PRO A 230 -4.83 21.43 -3.76
CA PRO A 230 -3.66 21.03 -4.53
C PRO A 230 -3.07 19.71 -4.00
N GLY A 231 -2.70 18.80 -4.92
CA GLY A 231 -2.11 17.52 -4.54
C GLY A 231 -2.73 16.32 -5.28
N PRO A 232 -3.13 15.24 -4.57
CA PRO A 232 -3.61 14.04 -5.23
C PRO A 232 -5.03 14.15 -5.82
N LEU A 233 -5.91 14.99 -5.27
CA LEU A 233 -7.31 15.06 -5.71
C LEU A 233 -7.47 15.54 -7.15
N PRO A 234 -6.80 16.59 -7.64
CA PRO A 234 -6.83 16.98 -9.05
C PRO A 234 -6.42 15.84 -10.01
N LYS A 235 -5.52 14.95 -9.58
CA LYS A 235 -5.13 13.79 -10.39
C LYS A 235 -6.25 12.75 -10.53
N TYR A 236 -7.12 12.62 -9.55
CA TYR A 236 -8.32 11.80 -9.69
C TYR A 236 -9.34 12.46 -10.63
N VAL A 237 -9.50 13.79 -10.54
CA VAL A 237 -10.34 14.54 -11.50
C VAL A 237 -9.85 14.32 -12.93
N GLU A 238 -8.55 14.52 -13.20
CA GLU A 238 -7.93 14.26 -14.51
C GLU A 238 -8.21 12.83 -15.01
N ARG A 239 -8.06 11.83 -14.15
CA ARG A 239 -8.32 10.41 -14.48
C ARG A 239 -9.78 10.15 -14.84
N MET A 240 -10.71 10.81 -14.17
CA MET A 240 -12.14 10.73 -14.44
C MET A 240 -12.48 11.43 -15.76
N GLN A 241 -11.96 12.64 -15.99
CA GLN A 241 -12.21 13.40 -17.22
C GLN A 241 -11.66 12.71 -18.48
N THR A 242 -10.46 12.15 -18.40
CA THR A 242 -9.77 11.51 -19.55
C THR A 242 -10.23 10.09 -19.86
N GLY A 243 -11.07 9.51 -18.99
CA GLY A 243 -11.49 8.11 -19.12
C GLY A 243 -10.39 7.10 -18.68
N ASP A 244 -9.34 7.56 -17.98
CA ASP A 244 -8.27 6.69 -17.48
C ASP A 244 -8.83 5.55 -16.59
N TYR A 245 -9.94 5.78 -15.90
CA TYR A 245 -10.58 4.84 -14.98
C TYR A 245 -11.13 3.57 -15.66
N TYR A 246 -11.36 3.55 -16.98
CA TYR A 246 -11.79 2.37 -17.72
C TYR A 246 -10.84 1.98 -18.88
N LYS A 247 -10.05 2.93 -19.40
CA LYS A 247 -9.10 2.69 -20.50
C LYS A 247 -7.85 1.94 -20.07
N ARG A 248 -7.48 2.06 -18.78
CA ARG A 248 -6.25 1.49 -18.22
C ARG A 248 -6.29 -0.04 -18.19
N GLU A 249 -5.24 -0.68 -18.65
CA GLU A 249 -5.10 -2.14 -18.60
C GLU A 249 -4.97 -2.67 -17.15
N TYR A 250 -4.20 -1.96 -16.30
CA TYR A 250 -3.96 -2.34 -14.91
C TYR A 250 -4.42 -1.21 -13.98
N PRO A 251 -5.27 -1.51 -12.97
CA PRO A 251 -5.73 -0.50 -12.02
C PRO A 251 -4.56 0.04 -11.19
N LEU A 252 -4.60 1.34 -10.85
CA LEU A 252 -3.65 1.93 -9.91
C LEU A 252 -4.00 1.53 -8.47
N PHE A 253 -5.29 1.49 -8.15
CA PHE A 253 -5.81 0.96 -6.91
C PHE A 253 -7.03 0.07 -7.22
N GLN A 254 -6.80 -1.24 -7.19
CA GLN A 254 -7.80 -2.25 -7.52
C GLN A 254 -8.97 -2.23 -6.55
N VAL A 255 -10.17 -2.39 -7.07
CA VAL A 255 -11.43 -2.35 -6.31
C VAL A 255 -11.47 -3.37 -5.17
N ASP A 256 -11.02 -4.62 -5.39
CA ASP A 256 -11.06 -5.64 -4.34
C ASP A 256 -10.16 -5.30 -3.15
N LEU A 257 -9.00 -4.67 -3.41
CA LEU A 257 -8.10 -4.19 -2.35
C LEU A 257 -8.70 -2.99 -1.61
N ALA A 258 -9.36 -2.08 -2.33
CA ALA A 258 -10.07 -0.96 -1.73
C ALA A 258 -11.22 -1.44 -0.82
N ARG A 259 -12.03 -2.39 -1.28
CA ARG A 259 -13.11 -2.99 -0.50
C ARG A 259 -12.59 -3.77 0.71
N LYS A 260 -11.44 -4.45 0.58
CA LYS A 260 -10.75 -5.03 1.73
C LYS A 260 -10.43 -3.96 2.78
N ASP A 261 -9.83 -2.84 2.36
CA ASP A 261 -9.47 -1.74 3.26
C ASP A 261 -10.70 -1.17 3.95
N LEU A 262 -11.84 -0.99 3.25
CA LEU A 262 -13.10 -0.54 3.85
C LEU A 262 -13.62 -1.51 4.92
N ARG A 263 -13.56 -2.83 4.68
CA ARG A 263 -13.94 -3.84 5.68
C ARG A 263 -13.07 -3.74 6.93
N HIS A 264 -11.76 -3.55 6.76
CA HIS A 264 -10.84 -3.36 7.87
C HIS A 264 -11.16 -2.08 8.66
N VAL A 265 -11.38 -0.96 7.98
CA VAL A 265 -11.77 0.31 8.64
C VAL A 265 -13.08 0.16 9.39
N SER A 266 -14.08 -0.49 8.80
CA SER A 266 -15.38 -0.75 9.47
C SER A 266 -15.23 -1.59 10.73
N SER A 267 -14.37 -2.62 10.69
CA SER A 267 -14.03 -3.45 11.84
C SER A 267 -13.36 -2.65 12.96
N ILE A 268 -12.36 -1.83 12.61
CA ILE A 268 -11.67 -0.96 13.56
C ILE A 268 -12.63 0.07 14.18
N ALA A 269 -13.50 0.69 13.37
CA ALA A 269 -14.49 1.65 13.84
C ALA A 269 -15.45 0.99 14.84
N ALA A 270 -15.99 -0.19 14.51
CA ALA A 270 -16.87 -0.95 15.39
C ALA A 270 -16.20 -1.32 16.71
N ALA A 271 -14.96 -1.81 16.68
CA ALA A 271 -14.17 -2.11 17.87
C ALA A 271 -13.86 -0.86 18.73
N SER A 272 -13.86 0.33 18.10
CA SER A 272 -13.67 1.63 18.77
C SER A 272 -15.01 2.27 19.20
N GLY A 273 -16.14 1.58 19.08
CA GLY A 273 -17.44 2.07 19.47
C GLY A 273 -18.03 3.16 18.55
N MET A 274 -17.55 3.25 17.30
CA MET A 274 -18.04 4.23 16.32
C MET A 274 -18.49 3.59 15.01
N LYS A 275 -19.28 4.31 14.22
CA LYS A 275 -19.70 3.94 12.87
C LYS A 275 -19.26 5.01 11.88
N MET A 276 -18.57 4.61 10.82
CA MET A 276 -18.21 5.47 9.69
C MET A 276 -19.28 5.31 8.58
N ARG A 277 -20.21 6.25 8.50
CA ARG A 277 -21.39 6.13 7.62
C ARG A 277 -21.06 6.21 6.12
N SER A 278 -20.06 7.02 5.73
CA SER A 278 -19.66 7.17 4.34
C SER A 278 -19.17 5.87 3.69
N LEU A 279 -18.66 4.92 4.48
CA LEU A 279 -18.09 3.68 3.95
C LEU A 279 -19.13 2.78 3.27
N GLU A 280 -20.40 2.85 3.70
CA GLU A 280 -21.49 2.07 3.07
C GLU A 280 -21.77 2.56 1.64
N VAL A 281 -21.78 3.87 1.43
CA VAL A 281 -21.96 4.48 0.10
C VAL A 281 -20.77 4.15 -0.80
N VAL A 282 -19.55 4.35 -0.31
CA VAL A 282 -18.31 4.06 -1.04
C VAL A 282 -18.25 2.59 -1.46
N ASP A 283 -18.55 1.63 -0.55
CA ASP A 283 -18.51 0.21 -0.90
C ASP A 283 -19.60 -0.16 -1.92
N GLY A 284 -20.77 0.49 -1.87
CA GLY A 284 -21.82 0.32 -2.88
C GLY A 284 -21.31 0.64 -4.29
N TYR A 285 -20.74 1.82 -4.51
CA TYR A 285 -20.17 2.19 -5.80
C TYR A 285 -18.98 1.31 -6.21
N LEU A 286 -18.13 0.89 -5.28
CA LEU A 286 -17.06 -0.06 -5.59
C LEU A 286 -17.59 -1.44 -6.01
N GLN A 287 -18.73 -1.89 -5.47
CA GLN A 287 -19.40 -3.10 -5.94
C GLN A 287 -19.87 -2.97 -7.39
N ASP A 288 -20.45 -1.83 -7.74
CA ASP A 288 -20.90 -1.54 -9.10
C ASP A 288 -19.71 -1.50 -10.08
N VAL A 289 -18.59 -0.88 -9.68
CA VAL A 289 -17.34 -0.91 -10.46
C VAL A 289 -16.83 -2.33 -10.65
N LYS A 290 -16.83 -3.17 -9.58
CA LYS A 290 -16.43 -4.57 -9.69
C LYS A 290 -17.34 -5.35 -10.63
N ALA A 291 -18.63 -5.13 -10.55
CA ALA A 291 -19.62 -5.78 -11.43
C ALA A 291 -19.43 -5.39 -12.91
N HIS A 292 -19.06 -4.13 -13.18
CA HIS A 292 -18.85 -3.62 -14.54
C HIS A 292 -17.47 -4.01 -15.10
N SER A 293 -16.40 -3.82 -14.35
CA SER A 293 -15.01 -3.87 -14.83
C SER A 293 -14.23 -5.12 -14.41
N GLY A 294 -14.79 -5.96 -13.53
CA GLY A 294 -14.15 -7.18 -13.04
C GLY A 294 -12.82 -6.90 -12.32
N GLU A 295 -11.79 -7.68 -12.67
CA GLU A 295 -10.44 -7.56 -12.10
C GLU A 295 -9.71 -6.27 -12.51
N ARG A 296 -10.16 -5.61 -13.56
CA ARG A 296 -9.62 -4.34 -14.05
C ARG A 296 -10.21 -3.12 -13.33
N GLY A 297 -11.18 -3.33 -12.45
CA GLY A 297 -11.83 -2.26 -11.71
C GLY A 297 -10.83 -1.44 -10.87
N ASP A 298 -10.85 -0.12 -11.09
CA ASP A 298 -10.06 0.88 -10.34
C ASP A 298 -11.02 1.75 -9.51
N ILE A 299 -10.57 2.25 -8.38
CA ILE A 299 -11.40 3.11 -7.51
C ILE A 299 -11.93 4.36 -8.21
N ALA A 300 -11.19 4.92 -9.17
CA ALA A 300 -11.68 6.05 -9.96
C ALA A 300 -12.89 5.69 -10.84
N GLY A 301 -13.14 4.39 -11.07
CA GLY A 301 -14.34 3.88 -11.74
C GLY A 301 -15.64 4.16 -10.97
N MET A 302 -15.59 4.57 -9.70
CA MET A 302 -16.77 5.08 -9.00
C MET A 302 -17.45 6.21 -9.78
N TYR A 303 -16.69 7.01 -10.53
CA TYR A 303 -17.26 8.01 -11.43
C TYR A 303 -18.19 7.39 -12.50
N GLY A 304 -17.75 6.30 -13.14
CA GLY A 304 -18.60 5.56 -14.09
C GLY A 304 -19.84 4.95 -13.42
N ALA A 305 -19.70 4.44 -12.17
CA ALA A 305 -20.84 3.91 -11.42
C ALA A 305 -21.89 5.00 -11.09
N VAL A 306 -21.46 6.17 -10.59
CA VAL A 306 -22.32 7.33 -10.32
C VAL A 306 -22.98 7.84 -11.61
N ARG A 307 -22.25 7.93 -12.72
CA ARG A 307 -22.79 8.30 -14.05
C ARG A 307 -23.93 7.36 -14.44
N LYS A 308 -23.69 6.04 -14.32
CA LYS A 308 -24.68 5.02 -14.70
C LYS A 308 -25.94 5.10 -13.83
N GLU A 309 -25.82 5.25 -12.51
CA GLU A 309 -26.94 5.48 -11.60
C GLU A 309 -27.70 6.76 -11.96
N SER A 310 -27.02 7.78 -12.46
CA SER A 310 -27.57 9.06 -12.90
C SER A 310 -28.15 9.05 -14.33
N GLY A 311 -28.23 7.90 -15.01
CA GLY A 311 -28.77 7.73 -16.35
C GLY A 311 -27.81 8.10 -17.48
N LEU A 312 -26.51 8.20 -17.20
CA LEU A 312 -25.46 8.37 -18.18
C LEU A 312 -24.77 7.03 -18.48
N LYS A 313 -23.90 6.98 -19.49
CA LYS A 313 -23.04 5.81 -19.71
C LYS A 313 -21.93 5.74 -18.68
N PHE A 314 -21.42 4.54 -18.41
CA PHE A 314 -20.29 4.35 -17.49
C PHE A 314 -19.03 5.05 -18.04
N GLU A 315 -18.75 4.85 -19.32
CA GLU A 315 -17.68 5.51 -20.07
C GLU A 315 -18.10 6.95 -20.42
N ASN A 316 -17.20 7.91 -20.27
CA ASN A 316 -17.52 9.33 -20.45
C ASN A 316 -17.18 9.89 -21.84
N ASP A 317 -16.68 9.08 -22.76
CA ASP A 317 -16.38 9.46 -24.14
C ASP A 317 -17.30 8.79 -25.19
N GLU A 318 -18.39 8.12 -24.75
CA GLU A 318 -19.39 7.48 -25.61
C GLU A 318 -20.75 8.19 -25.61
#